data_f6063ace9e3cd442d2cfc7b371e14803
#
_entry.id   f6063ace9e3cd442d2cfc7b371e14803
#
_cell.length_a   1.000
_cell.length_b   1.000
_cell.length_c   1.000
_cell.angle_alpha   90.00
_cell.angle_beta   90.00
_cell.angle_gamma   90.00
#
_symmetry.space_group_name_H-M   'P 1'
#
loop_
_entity.id
_entity.type
_entity.pdbx_description
1 polymer ?
#
loop_
_entity_poly.entity_id
_entity_poly.type
_entity_poly.pdbx_seq_one_letter_code
_entity_poly.pdbx_strand_id
1 'polypeptide(L)'
;MLEVSLRSCVGAVARYASGNMKARKLLHTRYRVNDLEKTIKFYREVLGLEEVRRHKSPRGSELAFLKTPESEEQIEICSFPSSGPVQVQPDLTHLAFEVDNLEEFGKHLTTLGLKYSDGPTRTSTGTVFAFIDAPEGYEIELIEGGKSGAGY
;
A
#
# COMPACT_ATOMS: atom_id res chain seq x y z
N MET A 1 46.74 -63.59 -0.52
CA MET A 1 46.48 -62.37 -1.29
C MET A 1 45.02 -61.98 -1.13
N LEU A 2 44.73 -61.01 -0.28
CA LEU A 2 43.40 -60.53 0.00
C LEU A 2 43.20 -59.20 -0.77
N GLU A 3 42.34 -59.20 -1.77
CA GLU A 3 41.92 -57.97 -2.45
C GLU A 3 40.90 -57.22 -1.59
N VAL A 4 41.25 -56.02 -1.17
CA VAL A 4 40.34 -55.10 -0.48
C VAL A 4 39.68 -54.21 -1.53
N SER A 5 38.38 -54.49 -1.78
CA SER A 5 37.53 -53.68 -2.65
C SER A 5 37.18 -52.39 -1.96
N LEU A 6 37.76 -51.29 -2.43
CA LEU A 6 37.38 -49.92 -2.09
C LEU A 6 36.06 -49.54 -2.75
N ARG A 7 34.96 -49.63 -1.99
CA ARG A 7 33.66 -49.05 -2.41
C ARG A 7 33.77 -47.53 -2.25
N SER A 8 33.81 -46.84 -3.35
CA SER A 8 33.67 -45.41 -3.48
C SER A 8 32.30 -44.93 -2.95
N CYS A 9 32.30 -44.28 -1.79
CA CYS A 9 31.13 -43.50 -1.36
C CYS A 9 31.06 -42.22 -2.18
N VAL A 10 30.35 -42.24 -3.29
CA VAL A 10 29.96 -41.02 -3.99
C VAL A 10 28.85 -40.37 -3.18
N GLY A 11 29.23 -39.38 -2.37
CA GLY A 11 28.30 -38.58 -1.62
C GLY A 11 27.34 -37.88 -2.59
N ALA A 12 26.05 -38.09 -2.40
CA ALA A 12 25.01 -37.37 -3.06
C ALA A 12 25.12 -35.89 -2.65
N VAL A 13 25.74 -35.08 -3.51
CA VAL A 13 25.66 -33.63 -3.40
C VAL A 13 24.19 -33.25 -3.64
N ALA A 14 23.48 -32.96 -2.57
CA ALA A 14 22.14 -32.39 -2.66
C ALA A 14 22.25 -31.13 -3.53
N ARG A 15 21.77 -31.21 -4.77
CA ARG A 15 21.56 -30.06 -5.63
C ARG A 15 20.45 -29.25 -4.98
N TYR A 16 20.81 -28.23 -4.21
CA TYR A 16 19.89 -27.15 -3.88
C TYR A 16 19.43 -26.57 -5.21
N ALA A 17 18.21 -26.91 -5.59
CA ALA A 17 17.53 -26.20 -6.67
C ALA A 17 17.60 -24.72 -6.27
N SER A 18 18.26 -23.91 -7.07
CA SER A 18 18.30 -22.47 -6.89
C SER A 18 16.89 -21.95 -7.13
N GLY A 19 16.06 -22.01 -6.07
CA GLY A 19 14.74 -21.40 -6.07
C GLY A 19 14.93 -19.93 -6.45
N ASN A 20 14.04 -19.44 -7.28
CA ASN A 20 14.06 -18.05 -7.72
C ASN A 20 13.97 -17.13 -6.47
N MET A 21 15.11 -16.64 -5.98
CA MET A 21 15.24 -15.84 -4.75
C MET A 21 14.73 -14.39 -4.96
N LYS A 22 13.63 -14.24 -5.69
CA LYS A 22 12.98 -12.96 -5.98
C LYS A 22 11.74 -12.81 -5.10
N ALA A 23 11.42 -11.57 -4.75
CA ALA A 23 10.13 -11.26 -4.16
C ALA A 23 9.02 -11.74 -5.10
N ARG A 24 8.01 -12.41 -4.55
CA ARG A 24 6.93 -13.02 -5.33
C ARG A 24 5.72 -12.08 -5.48
N LYS A 25 5.45 -11.27 -4.46
CA LYS A 25 4.25 -10.44 -4.38
C LYS A 25 4.45 -9.31 -3.39
N LEU A 26 3.95 -8.13 -3.71
CA LEU A 26 3.72 -7.06 -2.73
C LEU A 26 2.48 -7.46 -1.90
N LEU A 27 2.60 -7.48 -0.59
CA LEU A 27 1.51 -7.86 0.31
C LEU A 27 0.81 -6.66 0.92
N HIS A 28 1.58 -5.70 1.39
CA HIS A 28 1.07 -4.45 1.95
C HIS A 28 2.13 -3.35 1.92
N THR A 29 1.65 -2.12 2.00
CA THR A 29 2.43 -0.91 2.29
C THR A 29 2.02 -0.41 3.67
N ARG A 30 3.00 0.02 4.50
CA ARG A 30 2.73 0.47 5.87
C ARG A 30 2.88 1.98 6.00
N TYR A 31 1.90 2.60 6.65
CA TYR A 31 1.91 4.00 7.06
C TYR A 31 1.77 4.09 8.58
N ARG A 32 2.72 4.77 9.22
CA ARG A 32 2.62 5.07 10.65
C ARG A 32 1.88 6.38 10.84
N VAL A 33 0.90 6.38 11.76
CA VAL A 33 -0.01 7.50 12.00
C VAL A 33 -0.07 7.86 13.48
N ASN A 34 -0.48 9.07 13.81
CA ASN A 34 -0.66 9.52 15.19
C ASN A 34 -1.99 9.01 15.76
N ASP A 35 -3.06 9.07 14.94
CA ASP A 35 -4.42 8.68 15.33
C ASP A 35 -4.95 7.61 14.37
N LEU A 36 -4.95 6.35 14.86
CA LEU A 36 -5.36 5.18 14.09
C LEU A 36 -6.83 5.29 13.64
N GLU A 37 -7.73 5.64 14.55
CA GLU A 37 -9.18 5.66 14.27
C GLU A 37 -9.55 6.79 13.30
N LYS A 38 -8.96 7.96 13.48
CA LYS A 38 -9.16 9.08 12.58
C LYS A 38 -8.71 8.75 11.16
N THR A 39 -7.56 8.07 11.04
CA THR A 39 -7.03 7.69 9.73
C THR A 39 -7.85 6.58 9.09
N ILE A 40 -8.25 5.55 9.84
CA ILE A 40 -9.15 4.49 9.33
C ILE A 40 -10.47 5.11 8.84
N LYS A 41 -11.06 6.01 9.64
CA LYS A 41 -12.30 6.71 9.27
C LYS A 41 -12.12 7.46 7.95
N PHE A 42 -11.01 8.20 7.80
CA PHE A 42 -10.71 8.92 6.57
C PHE A 42 -10.66 7.97 5.35
N TYR A 43 -9.86 6.91 5.40
CA TYR A 43 -9.74 5.96 4.29
C TYR A 43 -11.06 5.28 3.93
N ARG A 44 -11.91 5.01 4.92
CA ARG A 44 -13.23 4.40 4.71
C ARG A 44 -14.23 5.38 4.11
N GLU A 45 -14.36 6.59 4.65
CA GLU A 45 -15.37 7.57 4.25
C GLU A 45 -15.00 8.30 2.96
N VAL A 46 -13.71 8.57 2.75
CA VAL A 46 -13.23 9.32 1.58
C VAL A 46 -12.97 8.40 0.40
N LEU A 47 -12.31 7.27 0.63
CA LEU A 47 -11.83 6.38 -0.44
C LEU A 47 -12.63 5.06 -0.52
N GLY A 48 -13.55 4.80 0.40
CA GLY A 48 -14.35 3.58 0.38
C GLY A 48 -13.59 2.30 0.72
N LEU A 49 -12.43 2.39 1.38
CA LEU A 49 -11.67 1.20 1.76
C LEU A 49 -12.36 0.41 2.86
N GLU A 50 -12.21 -0.90 2.82
CA GLU A 50 -12.70 -1.81 3.85
C GLU A 50 -11.60 -2.19 4.83
N GLU A 51 -11.90 -2.16 6.14
CA GLU A 51 -11.01 -2.72 7.16
C GLU A 51 -11.17 -4.24 7.17
N VAL A 52 -10.11 -4.96 6.74
CA VAL A 52 -10.15 -6.42 6.61
C VAL A 52 -9.64 -7.15 7.83
N ARG A 53 -8.79 -6.52 8.63
CA ARG A 53 -8.28 -7.07 9.89
C ARG A 53 -7.65 -6.02 10.76
N ARG A 54 -7.59 -6.31 12.07
CA ARG A 54 -6.91 -5.49 13.08
C ARG A 54 -6.00 -6.38 13.93
N HIS A 55 -4.89 -5.85 14.38
CA HIS A 55 -3.93 -6.58 15.19
C HIS A 55 -3.23 -5.65 16.18
N LYS A 56 -2.94 -6.18 17.36
CA LYS A 56 -2.06 -5.53 18.34
C LYS A 56 -0.77 -6.31 18.44
N SER A 57 0.36 -5.67 18.14
CA SER A 57 1.64 -6.35 18.20
C SER A 57 2.11 -6.53 19.64
N PRO A 58 2.92 -7.55 19.95
CA PRO A 58 3.53 -7.71 21.27
C PRO A 58 4.38 -6.51 21.70
N ARG A 59 4.80 -5.68 20.74
CA ARG A 59 5.60 -4.46 20.96
C ARG A 59 4.76 -3.23 21.26
N GLY A 60 3.42 -3.37 21.31
CA GLY A 60 2.47 -2.33 21.68
C GLY A 60 1.96 -1.47 20.52
N SER A 61 2.36 -1.76 19.26
CA SER A 61 1.74 -1.09 18.11
C SER A 61 0.34 -1.64 17.82
N GLU A 62 -0.57 -0.76 17.43
CA GLU A 62 -1.89 -1.12 16.93
C GLU A 62 -1.92 -0.99 15.43
N LEU A 63 -2.42 -2.02 14.75
CA LEU A 63 -2.38 -2.19 13.30
C LEU A 63 -3.78 -2.42 12.77
N ALA A 64 -4.13 -1.71 11.70
CA ALA A 64 -5.32 -2.00 10.90
C ALA A 64 -4.92 -2.19 9.44
N PHE A 65 -5.54 -3.14 8.77
CA PHE A 65 -5.29 -3.43 7.37
C PHE A 65 -6.52 -3.06 6.56
N LEU A 66 -6.34 -2.17 5.61
CA LEU A 66 -7.39 -1.67 4.74
C LEU A 66 -7.15 -2.16 3.32
N LYS A 67 -8.22 -2.28 2.57
CA LYS A 67 -8.19 -2.80 1.20
C LYS A 67 -9.26 -2.11 0.34
N THR A 68 -8.93 -1.83 -0.92
CA THR A 68 -9.94 -1.52 -1.94
C THR A 68 -10.63 -2.80 -2.40
N PRO A 69 -11.86 -2.75 -2.93
CA PRO A 69 -12.57 -3.95 -3.39
C PRO A 69 -11.82 -4.75 -4.45
N GLU A 70 -11.08 -4.10 -5.33
CA GLU A 70 -10.47 -4.70 -6.52
C GLU A 70 -8.97 -5.01 -6.39
N SER A 71 -8.29 -4.49 -5.36
CA SER A 71 -6.87 -4.79 -5.12
C SER A 71 -6.68 -5.98 -4.19
N GLU A 72 -5.62 -6.73 -4.39
CA GLU A 72 -5.17 -7.77 -3.44
C GLU A 72 -4.24 -7.21 -2.35
N GLU A 73 -3.47 -6.18 -2.69
CA GLU A 73 -2.56 -5.49 -1.78
C GLU A 73 -3.36 -4.76 -0.70
N GLN A 74 -2.78 -4.70 0.50
CA GLN A 74 -3.38 -4.04 1.64
C GLN A 74 -2.57 -2.80 2.04
N ILE A 75 -3.23 -1.86 2.68
CA ILE A 75 -2.58 -0.75 3.36
C ILE A 75 -2.59 -1.07 4.85
N GLU A 76 -1.42 -1.17 5.47
CA GLU A 76 -1.28 -1.30 6.91
C GLU A 76 -1.18 0.08 7.54
N ILE A 77 -2.18 0.48 8.29
CA ILE A 77 -2.14 1.68 9.12
C ILE A 77 -1.66 1.27 10.52
N CYS A 78 -0.63 1.93 11.03
CA CYS A 78 0.02 1.58 12.28
C CYS A 78 0.08 2.78 13.23
N SER A 79 -0.47 2.64 14.43
CA SER A 79 -0.19 3.55 15.54
C SER A 79 0.85 2.94 16.47
N PHE A 80 1.93 3.67 16.73
CA PHE A 80 2.99 3.25 17.65
C PHE A 80 3.52 4.47 18.42
N PRO A 81 2.80 4.91 19.47
CA PRO A 81 3.10 6.15 20.20
C PRO A 81 4.52 6.19 20.80
N SER A 82 5.07 5.04 21.20
CA SER A 82 6.44 4.98 21.75
C SER A 82 7.54 5.38 20.77
N SER A 83 7.25 5.41 19.46
CA SER A 83 8.19 5.90 18.44
C SER A 83 8.11 7.42 18.22
N GLY A 84 7.36 8.13 19.04
CA GLY A 84 7.15 9.58 18.91
C GLY A 84 6.14 9.95 17.83
N PRO A 85 5.84 11.26 17.67
CA PRO A 85 4.85 11.75 16.73
C PRO A 85 5.31 11.51 15.27
N VAL A 86 4.33 11.34 14.40
CA VAL A 86 4.53 11.29 12.96
C VAL A 86 4.52 12.71 12.42
N GLN A 87 5.51 13.03 11.60
CA GLN A 87 5.59 14.26 10.81
C GLN A 87 5.95 13.85 9.39
N VAL A 88 5.02 14.02 8.47
CA VAL A 88 5.21 13.68 7.06
C VAL A 88 5.82 14.88 6.34
N GLN A 89 6.92 14.66 5.64
CA GLN A 89 7.53 15.66 4.79
C GLN A 89 6.75 15.74 3.46
N PRO A 90 6.58 16.93 2.88
CA PRO A 90 6.00 17.07 1.54
C PRO A 90 6.76 16.23 0.50
N ASP A 91 6.08 15.70 -0.47
CA ASP A 91 6.63 14.88 -1.58
C ASP A 91 7.44 13.64 -1.15
N LEU A 92 7.28 13.20 0.12
CA LEU A 92 8.05 12.07 0.63
C LEU A 92 7.59 10.73 0.04
N THR A 93 6.30 10.54 -0.03
CA THR A 93 5.65 9.32 -0.54
C THR A 93 4.16 9.57 -0.72
N HIS A 94 3.56 8.89 -1.67
CA HIS A 94 2.10 8.87 -1.82
C HIS A 94 1.60 7.47 -2.19
N LEU A 95 0.31 7.26 -2.02
CA LEU A 95 -0.45 6.15 -2.60
C LEU A 95 -1.21 6.69 -3.81
N ALA A 96 -1.30 5.91 -4.86
CA ALA A 96 -2.15 6.23 -6.00
C ALA A 96 -3.37 5.28 -6.04
N PHE A 97 -4.56 5.86 -6.25
CA PHE A 97 -5.80 5.13 -6.41
C PHE A 97 -6.47 5.51 -7.73
N GLU A 98 -6.98 4.52 -8.43
CA GLU A 98 -7.86 4.75 -9.56
C GLU A 98 -9.27 5.14 -9.07
N VAL A 99 -9.86 6.14 -9.70
CA VAL A 99 -11.25 6.58 -9.49
C VAL A 99 -11.97 6.71 -10.82
N ASP A 100 -13.28 6.50 -10.82
CA ASP A 100 -14.07 6.55 -12.05
C ASP A 100 -14.11 7.95 -12.68
N ASN A 101 -14.23 8.99 -11.86
CA ASN A 101 -14.39 10.35 -12.32
C ASN A 101 -13.98 11.36 -11.22
N LEU A 102 -13.03 12.24 -11.53
CA LEU A 102 -12.54 13.23 -10.55
C LEU A 102 -13.53 14.36 -10.29
N GLU A 103 -14.39 14.74 -11.23
CA GLU A 103 -15.42 15.75 -10.98
C GLU A 103 -16.42 15.27 -9.92
N GLU A 104 -16.93 14.03 -10.09
CA GLU A 104 -17.85 13.41 -9.12
C GLU A 104 -17.16 13.17 -7.77
N PHE A 105 -15.89 12.75 -7.80
CA PHE A 105 -15.10 12.57 -6.57
C PHE A 105 -14.91 13.92 -5.84
N GLY A 106 -14.69 15.03 -6.55
CA GLY A 106 -14.64 16.38 -5.97
C GLY A 106 -15.95 16.79 -5.29
N LYS A 107 -17.10 16.41 -5.86
CA LYS A 107 -18.43 16.62 -5.21
C LYS A 107 -18.53 15.78 -3.93
N HIS A 108 -18.10 14.53 -3.97
CA HIS A 108 -18.03 13.68 -2.78
C HIS A 108 -17.16 14.30 -1.68
N LEU A 109 -15.94 14.76 -2.00
CA LEU A 109 -15.09 15.46 -1.06
C LEU A 109 -15.79 16.66 -0.42
N THR A 110 -16.50 17.43 -1.23
CA THR A 110 -17.25 18.61 -0.75
C THR A 110 -18.31 18.23 0.29
N THR A 111 -19.02 17.10 0.12
CA THR A 111 -20.00 16.60 1.10
C THR A 111 -19.38 16.26 2.45
N LEU A 112 -18.08 15.93 2.44
CA LEU A 112 -17.30 15.61 3.64
C LEU A 112 -16.55 16.83 4.21
N GLY A 113 -16.76 18.02 3.62
CA GLY A 113 -16.03 19.25 4.00
C GLY A 113 -14.58 19.25 3.58
N LEU A 114 -14.21 18.44 2.60
CA LEU A 114 -12.86 18.30 2.06
C LEU A 114 -12.77 18.90 0.66
N LYS A 115 -11.54 19.01 0.16
CA LYS A 115 -11.23 19.43 -1.22
C LYS A 115 -9.94 18.77 -1.68
N TYR A 116 -9.65 18.86 -2.96
CA TYR A 116 -8.34 18.53 -3.48
C TYR A 116 -7.27 19.44 -2.87
N SER A 117 -6.12 18.89 -2.52
CA SER A 117 -4.93 19.66 -2.14
C SER A 117 -4.22 20.19 -3.38
N ASP A 118 -4.26 19.44 -4.50
CA ASP A 118 -3.77 19.87 -5.81
C ASP A 118 -4.60 19.24 -6.93
N GLY A 119 -4.68 19.95 -8.09
CA GLY A 119 -5.40 19.49 -9.29
C GLY A 119 -6.92 19.76 -9.25
N PRO A 120 -7.73 19.10 -10.11
CA PRO A 120 -7.36 18.13 -11.16
C PRO A 120 -6.48 18.70 -12.28
N THR A 121 -5.49 17.92 -12.68
CA THR A 121 -4.53 18.27 -13.74
C THR A 121 -4.57 17.20 -14.84
N ARG A 122 -4.47 17.63 -16.10
CA ARG A 122 -4.37 16.75 -17.26
C ARG A 122 -2.95 16.72 -17.79
N THR A 123 -2.38 15.52 -17.94
CA THR A 123 -1.06 15.33 -18.57
C THR A 123 -1.14 15.49 -20.09
N SER A 124 0.02 15.61 -20.74
CA SER A 124 0.13 15.58 -22.21
C SER A 124 -0.31 14.26 -22.83
N THR A 125 -0.28 13.17 -22.06
CA THR A 125 -0.75 11.84 -22.48
C THR A 125 -2.26 11.65 -22.29
N GLY A 126 -2.95 12.62 -21.64
CA GLY A 126 -4.39 12.60 -21.45
C GLY A 126 -4.85 12.08 -20.10
N THR A 127 -3.96 11.54 -19.27
CA THR A 127 -4.27 11.14 -17.88
C THR A 127 -4.70 12.35 -17.05
N VAL A 128 -5.76 12.19 -16.27
CA VAL A 128 -6.22 13.22 -15.31
C VAL A 128 -5.99 12.73 -13.90
N PHE A 129 -5.39 13.55 -13.07
CA PHE A 129 -5.09 13.21 -11.69
C PHE A 129 -5.29 14.42 -10.77
N ALA A 130 -5.45 14.14 -9.49
CA ALA A 130 -5.54 15.13 -8.42
C ALA A 130 -4.95 14.57 -7.13
N PHE A 131 -4.68 15.42 -6.16
CA PHE A 131 -4.19 15.01 -4.85
C PHE A 131 -5.15 15.40 -3.73
N ILE A 132 -5.16 14.60 -2.67
CA ILE A 132 -5.76 14.89 -1.37
C ILE A 132 -4.77 14.51 -0.26
N ASP A 133 -4.90 15.13 0.91
CA ASP A 133 -4.05 14.82 2.05
C ASP A 133 -4.81 13.97 3.08
N ALA A 134 -4.19 12.88 3.50
CA ALA A 134 -4.62 12.11 4.67
C ALA A 134 -4.36 12.89 5.97
N PRO A 135 -4.96 12.49 7.11
CA PRO A 135 -4.89 13.26 8.37
C PRO A 135 -3.49 13.64 8.87
N GLU A 136 -2.47 12.84 8.59
CA GLU A 136 -1.08 13.11 8.97
C GLU A 136 -0.27 13.86 7.90
N GLY A 137 -0.89 14.18 6.76
CA GLY A 137 -0.23 14.83 5.63
C GLY A 137 0.42 13.85 4.64
N TYR A 138 0.10 12.55 4.68
CA TYR A 138 0.42 11.66 3.58
C TYR A 138 -0.40 12.03 2.36
N GLU A 139 0.27 12.26 1.26
CA GLU A 139 -0.37 12.59 -0.01
C GLU A 139 -1.02 11.34 -0.62
N ILE A 140 -2.16 11.54 -1.25
CA ILE A 140 -2.90 10.51 -1.97
C ILE A 140 -3.19 11.04 -3.36
N GLU A 141 -2.64 10.37 -4.37
CA GLU A 141 -2.93 10.64 -5.76
C GLU A 141 -4.21 9.90 -6.18
N LEU A 142 -5.10 10.62 -6.83
CA LEU A 142 -6.32 10.08 -7.42
C LEU A 142 -6.20 10.21 -8.93
N ILE A 143 -6.34 9.08 -9.63
CA ILE A 143 -6.14 9.01 -11.07
C ILE A 143 -7.46 8.58 -11.71
N GLU A 144 -7.96 9.40 -12.63
CA GLU A 144 -9.18 9.07 -13.36
C GLU A 144 -8.91 7.89 -14.30
N GLY A 145 -9.61 6.76 -14.06
CA GLY A 145 -9.57 5.58 -14.90
C GLY A 145 -10.08 5.88 -16.31
N GLY A 146 -9.24 5.70 -17.30
CA GLY A 146 -9.65 5.84 -18.70
C GLY A 146 -10.52 4.66 -19.13
N LYS A 147 -11.58 4.91 -19.90
CA LYS A 147 -12.34 3.87 -20.63
C LYS A 147 -11.52 3.18 -21.73
N SER A 148 -10.24 3.48 -21.82
CA SER A 148 -9.28 2.86 -22.76
C SER A 148 -8.03 2.50 -21.97
N GLY A 149 -7.73 1.20 -21.85
CA GLY A 149 -6.59 0.61 -21.17
C GLY A 149 -5.22 1.11 -21.66
N ALA A 150 -4.95 2.38 -21.42
CA ALA A 150 -3.61 2.95 -21.49
C ALA A 150 -3.01 2.78 -20.08
N GLY A 151 -2.33 1.65 -19.87
CA GLY A 151 -1.45 1.47 -18.74
C GLY A 151 -0.41 2.59 -18.68
N TYR A 152 0.05 2.87 -17.48
CA TYR A 152 1.23 3.68 -17.19
C TYR A 152 2.43 3.17 -17.96
#